data_2bdbb66882a145fdbbf463d44f562248
#
_entry.id   2bdbb66882a145fdbbf463d44f562248
#
_cell.length_a   1.000
_cell.length_b   1.000
_cell.length_c   1.000
_cell.angle_alpha   90.00
_cell.angle_beta   90.00
_cell.angle_gamma   90.00
#
_symmetry.space_group_name_H-M   'P 1'
#
loop_
_entity.id
_entity.type
_entity.pdbx_description
1 polymer ?
#
loop_
_entity_poly.entity_id
_entity_poly.type
_entity_poly.pdbx_seq_one_letter_code
_entity_poly.pdbx_strand_id
1 'polypeptide(L)'
;MTPNIPHPPRLRFRSSTAAAALGLAAALALPAAAAAPAAAAEDNAPALKLALTGDIDTLNPFISILATTSNVLRLQYEPLVAYGAEANEEIPGMAESWETSEDGTVWTFTLPEGTKWSDGEPITAEDAEWTYNAILDNDDLKQANGSLLSSVESVEAEDETTLVITLSEAQAVNPGTELPIVPEHVWADLEDPAGYGNDKDTVGSGPFVVDSYDKAAGVTMSANPNYWRGAAKISGVTWVPYKNSDAAVQALRTGEIDIVSGLTPAQFQALENEPNITTNAGTGRRYQAIGINPGAQTADGTPMGDGNPALQDLAVRQAVAMAIDSDTLLAKVLQGLGDKATGEIPMTYPLYHWDTDELPLAYNPDAANKLLDEAGYEMGADGIRLDKEGKPLSLRLMGRNSDPTHQQMADYVKPWLREIGIDTSVEMKAAAQVNDDSTVGNYDLYFTGWGIGPDPDYQLSINQCSSRPNADGTGATSENNYCDPAFDELFKAQHAELDQEKRSELVMQAQDMIYNAAVNKVLYYANSLEAYRSDRWEPFVTQPAEGGVITSQNGPWSYYEATPVGELSDAGAVADSNSNTGLVIGVAGAVLVAGLVAFLLIRRRSATADDRE
;
A
#
# COMPACT_ATOMS: atom_id res chain seq x y z
N MET A 1 -42.51 -6.83 51.99
CA MET A 1 -42.61 -5.62 52.82
C MET A 1 -42.30 -4.41 51.94
N THR A 2 -43.32 -3.85 51.38
CA THR A 2 -43.40 -2.47 50.91
C THR A 2 -43.68 -1.55 52.10
N PRO A 3 -43.29 -0.32 52.15
CA PRO A 3 -44.06 0.78 51.62
C PRO A 3 -43.18 1.94 51.11
N ASN A 4 -43.55 2.91 50.44
CA ASN A 4 -44.69 3.76 50.20
C ASN A 4 -44.18 5.10 49.60
N ILE A 5 -44.87 5.55 48.60
CA ILE A 5 -44.73 6.85 47.90
C ILE A 5 -45.27 7.97 48.80
N PRO A 6 -44.87 9.26 48.65
CA PRO A 6 -45.88 10.23 48.20
C PRO A 6 -45.42 11.32 47.18
N HIS A 7 -46.28 11.65 46.25
CA HIS A 7 -46.46 12.90 45.50
C HIS A 7 -47.26 13.94 46.35
N PRO A 8 -47.57 15.15 45.81
CA PRO A 8 -46.90 16.29 45.20
C PRO A 8 -47.14 17.62 46.00
N PRO A 9 -47.08 18.83 45.47
CA PRO A 9 -48.25 19.48 44.83
C PRO A 9 -47.94 20.46 43.69
N ARG A 10 -48.96 20.65 42.87
CA ARG A 10 -49.17 21.70 41.88
C ARG A 10 -49.43 23.06 42.51
N LEU A 11 -48.94 24.15 41.90
CA LEU A 11 -49.51 25.47 42.07
C LEU A 11 -49.66 26.23 40.75
N ARG A 12 -50.78 26.89 40.63
CA ARG A 12 -51.39 27.55 39.47
C ARG A 12 -51.13 29.05 39.45
N PHE A 13 -51.20 29.65 38.23
CA PHE A 13 -51.70 30.99 37.86
C PHE A 13 -50.84 32.23 38.21
N ARG A 14 -50.59 33.15 37.29
CA ARG A 14 -51.59 34.08 36.65
C ARG A 14 -50.90 34.85 35.52
N SER A 15 -51.69 35.12 34.51
CA SER A 15 -51.59 36.11 33.44
C SER A 15 -51.61 37.55 33.91
N SER A 16 -50.87 38.45 33.28
CA SER A 16 -51.31 39.81 33.10
C SER A 16 -50.58 40.51 31.95
N THR A 17 -51.38 41.01 31.05
CA THR A 17 -51.17 41.93 29.94
C THR A 17 -50.85 43.34 30.43
N ALA A 18 -49.93 44.05 29.77
CA ALA A 18 -50.02 45.49 29.60
C ALA A 18 -49.20 45.98 28.40
N ALA A 19 -49.78 46.91 27.69
CA ALA A 19 -49.40 47.44 26.39
C ALA A 19 -48.58 48.73 26.47
N ALA A 20 -47.87 48.99 25.37
CA ALA A 20 -47.62 50.31 24.74
C ALA A 20 -46.77 51.38 25.48
N ALA A 21 -45.72 51.82 24.80
CA ALA A 21 -45.52 53.23 24.42
C ALA A 21 -44.33 53.38 23.40
N LEU A 22 -44.63 54.16 22.36
CA LEU A 22 -43.70 54.66 21.36
C LEU A 22 -42.69 55.66 21.98
N GLY A 23 -41.42 55.62 21.52
CA GLY A 23 -40.42 56.65 21.73
C GLY A 23 -39.41 56.69 20.60
N LEU A 24 -39.58 57.63 19.68
CA LEU A 24 -38.64 57.93 18.56
C LEU A 24 -37.38 58.61 19.14
N ALA A 25 -36.20 58.09 18.91
CA ALA A 25 -34.94 58.83 19.01
C ALA A 25 -34.03 58.38 17.88
N ALA A 26 -33.87 59.24 16.87
CA ALA A 26 -32.88 59.08 15.84
C ALA A 26 -31.49 59.44 16.37
N ALA A 27 -30.54 58.53 16.37
CA ALA A 27 -29.14 58.80 16.54
C ALA A 27 -28.35 58.12 15.43
N LEU A 28 -27.64 58.93 14.67
CA LEU A 28 -26.68 58.53 13.65
C LEU A 28 -25.59 57.68 14.27
N ALA A 29 -25.49 56.41 13.89
CA ALA A 29 -24.33 55.58 14.12
C ALA A 29 -23.92 54.97 12.79
N LEU A 30 -22.67 55.26 12.37
CA LEU A 30 -21.99 54.63 11.25
C LEU A 30 -21.98 53.09 11.45
N PRO A 31 -22.23 52.30 10.40
CA PRO A 31 -22.07 50.88 10.53
C PRO A 31 -20.56 50.54 10.58
N ALA A 32 -20.05 50.14 11.74
CA ALA A 32 -18.90 49.31 11.83
C ALA A 32 -19.25 47.99 11.11
N ALA A 33 -18.70 47.76 9.96
CA ALA A 33 -18.77 46.46 9.31
C ALA A 33 -18.08 45.44 10.24
N ALA A 34 -18.85 44.78 11.08
CA ALA A 34 -18.45 43.53 11.69
C ALA A 34 -18.32 42.54 10.53
N ALA A 35 -17.07 42.14 10.22
CA ALA A 35 -16.83 40.97 9.40
C ALA A 35 -17.59 39.83 10.06
N ALA A 36 -18.65 39.37 9.43
CA ALA A 36 -19.26 38.10 9.78
C ALA A 36 -18.18 37.04 9.60
N PRO A 37 -17.99 36.11 10.55
CA PRO A 37 -17.18 34.95 10.27
C PRO A 37 -17.73 34.32 8.99
N ALA A 38 -16.86 34.06 8.01
CA ALA A 38 -17.23 33.28 6.86
C ALA A 38 -17.82 31.97 7.42
N ALA A 39 -19.11 31.74 7.19
CA ALA A 39 -19.68 30.43 7.44
C ALA A 39 -18.84 29.47 6.60
N ALA A 40 -18.16 28.54 7.26
CA ALA A 40 -17.60 27.41 6.59
C ALA A 40 -18.76 26.81 5.77
N ALA A 41 -18.60 26.74 4.46
CA ALA A 41 -19.51 25.98 3.64
C ALA A 41 -19.54 24.59 4.27
N GLU A 42 -20.75 24.09 4.59
CA GLU A 42 -20.90 22.69 4.95
C GLU A 42 -20.33 21.92 3.76
N ASP A 43 -19.20 21.24 3.99
CA ASP A 43 -18.48 20.49 2.98
C ASP A 43 -19.33 19.25 2.70
N ASN A 44 -20.19 19.30 1.67
CA ASN A 44 -21.01 18.19 1.21
C ASN A 44 -20.24 17.26 0.26
N ALA A 45 -18.92 17.38 0.21
CA ALA A 45 -18.10 16.50 -0.60
C ALA A 45 -18.24 15.04 -0.13
N PRO A 46 -18.45 14.07 -1.04
CA PRO A 46 -18.59 12.66 -0.65
C PRO A 46 -17.28 12.11 -0.14
N ALA A 47 -17.36 11.12 0.77
CA ALA A 47 -16.23 10.30 1.13
C ALA A 47 -16.08 9.13 0.15
N LEU A 48 -14.84 8.77 -0.19
CA LEU A 48 -14.50 7.61 -1.01
C LEU A 48 -14.52 6.34 -0.15
N LYS A 49 -15.21 5.30 -0.59
CA LYS A 49 -15.34 4.03 0.14
C LYS A 49 -14.66 2.90 -0.60
N LEU A 50 -13.74 2.22 0.07
CA LEU A 50 -12.99 1.10 -0.48
C LEU A 50 -13.26 -0.20 0.28
N ALA A 51 -13.12 -1.32 -0.41
CA ALA A 51 -13.07 -2.62 0.26
C ALA A 51 -11.76 -2.80 1.03
N LEU A 52 -11.85 -3.25 2.27
CA LEU A 52 -10.75 -3.78 3.05
C LEU A 52 -10.86 -5.30 3.08
N THR A 53 -10.04 -6.00 2.31
CA THR A 53 -10.01 -7.47 2.24
C THR A 53 -8.80 -8.08 2.94
N GLY A 54 -7.80 -7.26 3.30
CA GLY A 54 -6.65 -7.65 4.11
C GLY A 54 -6.78 -7.24 5.57
N ASP A 55 -5.93 -7.78 6.41
CA ASP A 55 -5.83 -7.38 7.82
C ASP A 55 -5.04 -6.07 7.97
N ILE A 56 -5.35 -5.32 9.03
CA ILE A 56 -4.54 -4.24 9.58
C ILE A 56 -3.98 -4.75 10.90
N ASP A 57 -2.66 -4.70 11.05
CA ASP A 57 -1.95 -5.09 12.28
C ASP A 57 -2.05 -3.99 13.34
N THR A 58 -1.61 -2.80 13.00
CA THR A 58 -1.67 -1.59 13.84
C THR A 58 -1.58 -0.37 12.92
N LEU A 59 -2.03 0.81 13.37
CA LEU A 59 -1.80 2.09 12.65
C LEU A 59 -0.58 2.85 13.21
N ASN A 60 0.25 2.20 14.02
CA ASN A 60 1.51 2.75 14.48
C ASN A 60 2.58 2.59 13.38
N PRO A 61 3.13 3.69 12.82
CA PRO A 61 4.06 3.64 11.70
C PRO A 61 5.43 3.03 12.04
N PHE A 62 5.79 2.92 13.31
CA PHE A 62 7.07 2.35 13.75
C PHE A 62 7.08 0.82 13.77
N ILE A 63 5.91 0.19 13.93
CA ILE A 63 5.82 -1.26 14.15
C ILE A 63 4.92 -2.00 13.16
N SER A 64 4.14 -1.30 12.32
CA SER A 64 3.30 -1.93 11.30
C SER A 64 4.15 -2.51 10.16
N ILE A 65 3.88 -3.78 9.79
CA ILE A 65 4.59 -4.48 8.71
C ILE A 65 3.67 -4.93 7.57
N LEU A 66 2.36 -4.68 7.67
CA LEU A 66 1.42 -5.10 6.64
C LEU A 66 1.25 -4.04 5.54
N ALA A 67 1.35 -4.46 4.28
CA ALA A 67 1.15 -3.59 3.12
C ALA A 67 -0.23 -2.90 3.12
N THR A 68 -1.27 -3.56 3.66
CA THR A 68 -2.60 -2.97 3.81
C THR A 68 -2.57 -1.74 4.72
N THR A 69 -1.84 -1.83 5.84
CA THR A 69 -1.67 -0.71 6.76
C THR A 69 -0.84 0.40 6.15
N SER A 70 0.22 0.07 5.41
CA SER A 70 1.06 1.06 4.71
C SER A 70 0.24 1.95 3.77
N ASN A 71 -0.80 1.39 3.10
CA ASN A 71 -1.69 2.17 2.24
C ASN A 71 -2.51 3.23 3.04
N VAL A 72 -2.85 2.97 4.30
CA VAL A 72 -3.51 3.93 5.19
C VAL A 72 -2.51 4.98 5.68
N LEU A 73 -1.34 4.52 6.15
CA LEU A 73 -0.31 5.40 6.71
C LEU A 73 0.26 6.41 5.68
N ARG A 74 0.38 6.03 4.40
CA ARG A 74 0.77 6.94 3.31
C ARG A 74 -0.22 8.06 3.04
N LEU A 75 -1.47 7.95 3.48
CA LEU A 75 -2.43 9.04 3.42
C LEU A 75 -2.33 9.98 4.62
N GLN A 76 -1.77 9.49 5.74
CA GLN A 76 -1.67 10.23 7.00
C GLN A 76 -0.33 10.92 7.18
N TYR A 77 0.76 10.28 6.78
CA TYR A 77 2.13 10.77 6.97
C TYR A 77 2.89 10.85 5.66
N GLU A 78 3.51 11.98 5.40
CA GLU A 78 4.47 12.11 4.30
C GLU A 78 5.89 11.78 4.77
N PRO A 79 6.73 11.20 3.89
CA PRO A 79 8.18 11.15 4.08
C PRO A 79 8.82 12.52 3.73
N LEU A 80 10.12 12.67 3.95
CA LEU A 80 10.85 13.86 3.49
C LEU A 80 10.80 13.97 1.97
N VAL A 81 10.96 12.87 1.26
CA VAL A 81 10.93 12.76 -0.20
C VAL A 81 9.87 11.76 -0.62
N ALA A 82 8.93 12.19 -1.43
CA ALA A 82 7.82 11.38 -1.92
C ALA A 82 8.09 10.83 -3.33
N TYR A 83 7.24 9.90 -3.78
CA TYR A 83 7.25 9.39 -5.15
C TYR A 83 6.11 10.00 -5.97
N GLY A 84 6.46 10.55 -7.15
CA GLY A 84 5.54 11.17 -8.08
C GLY A 84 4.54 10.20 -8.70
N ALA A 85 3.40 10.74 -9.17
CA ALA A 85 2.38 9.96 -9.85
C ALA A 85 2.79 9.54 -11.27
N GLU A 86 3.63 10.33 -11.94
CA GLU A 86 3.93 10.14 -13.37
C GLU A 86 4.74 8.87 -13.62
N ALA A 87 5.87 8.71 -12.92
CA ALA A 87 6.80 7.61 -13.19
C ALA A 87 7.45 7.02 -11.92
N ASN A 88 6.90 7.26 -10.73
CA ASN A 88 7.54 6.94 -9.44
C ASN A 88 8.90 7.64 -9.23
N GLU A 89 9.09 8.80 -9.82
CA GLU A 89 10.26 9.64 -9.61
C GLU A 89 10.26 10.27 -8.21
N GLU A 90 11.43 10.55 -7.66
CA GLU A 90 11.55 11.31 -6.43
C GLU A 90 11.07 12.74 -6.61
N ILE A 91 10.17 13.19 -5.76
CA ILE A 91 9.61 14.54 -5.75
C ILE A 91 9.59 15.09 -4.31
N PRO A 92 9.44 16.42 -4.12
CA PRO A 92 9.22 17.01 -2.82
C PRO A 92 8.11 16.28 -2.03
N GLY A 93 8.43 15.89 -0.80
CA GLY A 93 7.50 15.43 0.24
C GLY A 93 7.37 16.49 1.32
N MET A 94 7.77 16.19 2.57
CA MET A 94 7.89 17.23 3.60
C MET A 94 9.06 18.19 3.32
N ALA A 95 10.15 17.70 2.70
CA ALA A 95 11.22 18.56 2.20
C ALA A 95 10.87 19.09 0.80
N GLU A 96 11.17 20.38 0.55
CA GLU A 96 11.00 21.00 -0.78
C GLU A 96 12.20 20.76 -1.70
N SER A 97 13.38 20.46 -1.11
CA SER A 97 14.63 20.16 -1.83
C SER A 97 15.60 19.39 -0.95
N TRP A 98 16.57 18.74 -1.58
CA TRP A 98 17.65 18.04 -0.91
C TRP A 98 18.92 18.06 -1.75
N GLU A 99 20.06 17.94 -1.07
CA GLU A 99 21.40 17.87 -1.66
C GLU A 99 22.19 16.75 -0.97
N THR A 100 23.09 16.09 -1.71
CA THR A 100 24.05 15.14 -1.14
C THR A 100 25.48 15.58 -1.38
N SER A 101 26.38 15.26 -0.44
CA SER A 101 27.82 15.49 -0.59
C SER A 101 28.41 14.66 -1.74
N GLU A 102 29.58 15.10 -2.26
CA GLU A 102 30.25 14.40 -3.37
C GLU A 102 30.61 12.93 -3.04
N ASP A 103 30.80 12.61 -1.78
CA ASP A 103 31.09 11.25 -1.30
C ASP A 103 29.85 10.46 -0.90
N GLY A 104 28.65 11.03 -1.03
CA GLY A 104 27.40 10.36 -0.77
C GLY A 104 27.09 10.07 0.71
N THR A 105 27.83 10.67 1.65
CA THR A 105 27.69 10.38 3.08
C THR A 105 26.90 11.43 3.87
N VAL A 106 26.67 12.62 3.31
CA VAL A 106 25.90 13.68 3.98
C VAL A 106 24.76 14.14 3.09
N TRP A 107 23.54 14.06 3.61
CA TRP A 107 22.34 14.51 2.93
C TRP A 107 21.72 15.68 3.71
N THR A 108 21.47 16.79 3.01
CA THR A 108 20.83 17.98 3.58
C THR A 108 19.47 18.17 2.94
N PHE A 109 18.42 18.22 3.76
CA PHE A 109 17.04 18.43 3.34
C PHE A 109 16.57 19.80 3.79
N THR A 110 15.90 20.53 2.89
CA THR A 110 15.29 21.82 3.21
C THR A 110 13.78 21.68 3.25
N LEU A 111 13.15 22.05 4.37
CA LEU A 111 11.70 22.05 4.55
C LEU A 111 11.14 23.43 4.21
N PRO A 112 9.93 23.53 3.60
CA PRO A 112 9.30 24.81 3.30
C PRO A 112 8.78 25.48 4.58
N GLU A 113 8.94 26.81 4.68
CA GLU A 113 8.40 27.59 5.79
C GLU A 113 6.86 27.60 5.81
N GLY A 114 6.27 27.53 7.00
CA GLY A 114 4.84 27.76 7.23
C GLY A 114 3.93 26.56 6.95
N THR A 115 4.48 25.39 6.67
CA THR A 115 3.74 24.13 6.62
C THR A 115 3.25 23.72 8.02
N LYS A 116 2.13 22.98 8.06
CA LYS A 116 1.45 22.67 9.32
C LYS A 116 0.97 21.23 9.36
N TRP A 117 1.01 20.66 10.54
CA TRP A 117 0.26 19.47 10.89
C TRP A 117 -1.26 19.70 10.80
N SER A 118 -2.03 18.64 10.80
CA SER A 118 -3.50 18.71 10.67
C SER A 118 -4.18 19.45 11.83
N ASP A 119 -3.56 19.49 13.00
CA ASP A 119 -4.05 20.24 14.17
C ASP A 119 -3.64 21.72 14.18
N GLY A 120 -2.76 22.13 13.23
CA GLY A 120 -2.35 23.50 13.02
C GLY A 120 -0.99 23.88 13.63
N GLU A 121 -0.34 22.97 14.39
CA GLU A 121 1.04 23.16 14.83
C GLU A 121 2.01 23.18 13.63
N PRO A 122 3.12 23.91 13.69
CA PRO A 122 4.09 23.98 12.59
C PRO A 122 4.77 22.63 12.37
N ILE A 123 5.11 22.33 11.12
CA ILE A 123 6.01 21.24 10.73
C ILE A 123 7.40 21.83 10.67
N THR A 124 8.37 21.22 11.36
CA THR A 124 9.77 21.64 11.38
C THR A 124 10.73 20.48 11.14
N ALA A 125 12.00 20.78 10.94
CA ALA A 125 13.06 19.77 10.83
C ALA A 125 13.23 18.96 12.14
N GLU A 126 12.83 19.51 13.29
CA GLU A 126 12.87 18.84 14.58
C GLU A 126 11.92 17.63 14.63
N ASP A 127 10.76 17.67 13.94
CA ASP A 127 9.85 16.52 13.83
C ASP A 127 10.54 15.33 13.10
N ALA A 128 11.28 15.63 12.04
CA ALA A 128 12.04 14.61 11.32
C ALA A 128 13.23 14.10 12.16
N GLU A 129 14.03 15.01 12.76
CA GLU A 129 15.11 14.63 13.66
C GLU A 129 14.60 13.69 14.76
N TRP A 130 13.50 14.06 15.42
CA TRP A 130 12.89 13.23 16.47
C TRP A 130 12.49 11.86 15.93
N THR A 131 11.83 11.79 14.76
CA THR A 131 11.35 10.53 14.17
C THR A 131 12.49 9.57 13.89
N TYR A 132 13.57 10.05 13.25
CA TYR A 132 14.75 9.22 12.97
C TYR A 132 15.43 8.76 14.27
N ASN A 133 15.69 9.68 15.20
CA ASN A 133 16.36 9.36 16.45
C ASN A 133 15.53 8.43 17.35
N ALA A 134 14.19 8.55 17.34
CA ALA A 134 13.31 7.61 18.04
C ALA A 134 13.51 6.15 17.58
N ILE A 135 13.70 5.93 16.27
CA ILE A 135 13.99 4.59 15.73
C ILE A 135 15.44 4.18 16.07
N LEU A 136 16.41 5.08 15.93
CA LEU A 136 17.83 4.75 16.20
C LEU A 136 18.08 4.39 17.66
N ASP A 137 17.41 5.06 18.58
CA ASP A 137 17.64 4.93 20.03
C ASP A 137 16.75 3.89 20.72
N ASN A 138 15.65 3.44 20.08
CA ASN A 138 14.69 2.53 20.68
C ASN A 138 14.44 1.29 19.81
N ASP A 139 14.93 0.13 20.25
CA ASP A 139 14.79 -1.14 19.53
C ASP A 139 13.32 -1.56 19.32
N ASP A 140 12.40 -1.15 20.21
CA ASP A 140 10.97 -1.47 20.06
C ASP A 140 10.30 -0.71 18.91
N LEU A 141 10.92 0.37 18.40
CA LEU A 141 10.44 1.18 17.26
C LEU A 141 11.10 0.82 15.93
N LYS A 142 12.03 -0.14 15.91
CA LYS A 142 12.79 -0.54 14.70
C LYS A 142 12.04 -1.50 13.80
N GLN A 143 10.92 -2.08 14.23
CA GLN A 143 10.29 -3.23 13.57
C GLN A 143 9.91 -2.94 12.11
N ALA A 144 9.30 -1.78 11.83
CA ALA A 144 8.86 -1.45 10.47
C ALA A 144 9.99 -0.90 9.59
N ASN A 145 10.76 0.05 10.12
CA ASN A 145 11.64 0.92 9.31
C ASN A 145 13.11 0.90 9.76
N GLY A 146 13.49 0.13 10.78
CA GLY A 146 14.86 0.12 11.29
C GLY A 146 15.91 -0.26 10.26
N SER A 147 15.56 -1.10 9.29
CA SER A 147 16.47 -1.48 8.19
C SER A 147 16.80 -0.33 7.25
N LEU A 148 15.89 0.64 7.09
CA LEU A 148 16.11 1.84 6.26
C LEU A 148 17.20 2.75 6.85
N LEU A 149 17.43 2.65 8.17
CA LEU A 149 18.36 3.49 8.91
C LEU A 149 19.69 2.80 9.22
N SER A 150 19.98 1.65 8.60
CA SER A 150 21.16 0.83 8.91
C SER A 150 22.49 1.54 8.67
N SER A 151 22.56 2.47 7.73
CA SER A 151 23.74 3.29 7.44
C SER A 151 23.69 4.67 8.11
N VAL A 152 22.62 5.03 8.80
CA VAL A 152 22.50 6.36 9.44
C VAL A 152 23.36 6.41 10.69
N GLU A 153 24.29 7.39 10.74
CA GLU A 153 25.17 7.65 11.88
C GLU A 153 24.60 8.76 12.79
N SER A 154 24.08 9.84 12.20
CA SER A 154 23.42 10.92 12.93
C SER A 154 22.36 11.63 12.08
N VAL A 155 21.37 12.20 12.77
CA VAL A 155 20.35 13.08 12.18
C VAL A 155 20.23 14.31 13.08
N GLU A 156 20.40 15.51 12.49
CA GLU A 156 20.43 16.77 13.22
C GLU A 156 19.61 17.85 12.50
N ALA A 157 18.70 18.51 13.18
CA ALA A 157 18.06 19.74 12.73
C ALA A 157 18.99 20.92 13.02
N GLU A 158 19.60 21.52 11.98
CA GLU A 158 20.45 22.70 12.14
C GLU A 158 19.62 23.96 12.49
N ASP A 159 18.38 24.01 11.98
CA ASP A 159 17.37 25.02 12.28
C ASP A 159 15.97 24.47 11.97
N GLU A 160 14.91 25.29 12.12
CA GLU A 160 13.50 24.88 11.90
C GLU A 160 13.23 24.31 10.49
N THR A 161 14.08 24.56 9.50
CA THR A 161 13.88 24.19 8.09
C THR A 161 14.97 23.32 7.51
N THR A 162 16.08 23.11 8.23
CA THR A 162 17.25 22.39 7.70
C THR A 162 17.52 21.12 8.51
N LEU A 163 17.41 19.96 7.86
CA LEU A 163 17.76 18.66 8.41
C LEU A 163 19.01 18.11 7.74
N VAL A 164 19.94 17.62 8.52
CA VAL A 164 21.16 16.94 8.02
C VAL A 164 21.17 15.49 8.48
N ILE A 165 21.29 14.56 7.53
CA ILE A 165 21.48 13.13 7.78
C ILE A 165 22.89 12.74 7.38
N THR A 166 23.68 12.23 8.35
CA THR A 166 25.03 11.70 8.11
C THR A 166 24.99 10.19 8.10
N LEU A 167 25.62 9.59 7.10
CA LEU A 167 25.70 8.16 6.89
C LEU A 167 27.11 7.64 7.18
N SER A 168 27.21 6.42 7.70
CA SER A 168 28.48 5.74 7.98
C SER A 168 29.20 5.26 6.70
N GLU A 169 28.48 5.13 5.59
CA GLU A 169 28.97 4.78 4.28
C GLU A 169 28.11 5.42 3.20
N ALA A 170 28.67 5.60 2.00
CA ALA A 170 27.93 6.16 0.88
C ALA A 170 26.77 5.25 0.48
N GLN A 171 25.60 5.84 0.22
CA GLN A 171 24.48 5.13 -0.37
C GLN A 171 23.78 5.97 -1.46
N ALA A 172 23.35 5.28 -2.50
CA ALA A 172 22.58 5.88 -3.60
C ALA A 172 21.10 6.02 -3.26
N VAL A 173 20.60 5.22 -2.34
CA VAL A 173 19.21 5.30 -1.84
C VAL A 173 19.06 6.58 -1.02
N ASN A 174 18.11 7.40 -1.42
CA ASN A 174 17.81 8.64 -0.69
C ASN A 174 17.24 8.32 0.70
N PRO A 175 17.92 8.68 1.80
CA PRO A 175 17.47 8.34 3.16
C PRO A 175 16.18 9.09 3.56
N GLY A 176 15.74 10.07 2.79
CA GLY A 176 14.49 10.81 3.00
C GLY A 176 13.24 10.12 2.45
N THR A 177 13.38 9.03 1.68
CA THR A 177 12.24 8.27 1.13
C THR A 177 11.69 7.26 2.12
N GLU A 178 10.46 6.79 1.88
CA GLU A 178 9.79 5.67 2.56
C GLU A 178 9.47 5.89 4.06
N LEU A 179 10.29 6.58 4.85
CA LEU A 179 10.06 6.76 6.28
C LEU A 179 8.95 7.78 6.56
N PRO A 180 7.81 7.37 7.16
CA PRO A 180 6.76 8.29 7.57
C PRO A 180 7.26 9.20 8.71
N ILE A 181 7.22 10.51 8.52
CA ILE A 181 7.57 11.48 9.58
C ILE A 181 6.35 11.73 10.46
N VAL A 182 6.52 11.64 11.77
CA VAL A 182 5.46 11.83 12.76
C VAL A 182 5.63 13.13 13.55
N PRO A 183 4.53 13.71 14.10
CA PRO A 183 4.61 14.95 14.87
C PRO A 183 5.28 14.73 16.24
N GLU A 184 6.43 15.33 16.47
CA GLU A 184 7.16 15.24 17.76
C GLU A 184 6.26 15.58 18.94
N HIS A 185 5.50 16.70 18.86
CA HIS A 185 4.63 17.17 19.93
C HIS A 185 3.53 16.18 20.36
N VAL A 186 3.23 15.17 19.54
CA VAL A 186 2.29 14.09 19.89
C VAL A 186 3.02 12.87 20.43
N TRP A 187 4.16 12.51 19.81
CA TRP A 187 4.81 11.23 20.06
C TRP A 187 5.86 11.27 21.18
N ALA A 188 6.52 12.42 21.38
CA ALA A 188 7.59 12.55 22.39
C ALA A 188 7.10 12.43 23.83
N ASP A 189 5.85 12.79 24.11
CA ASP A 189 5.26 12.72 25.45
C ASP A 189 4.65 11.33 25.79
N LEU A 190 4.70 10.36 24.86
CA LEU A 190 4.17 9.01 25.09
C LEU A 190 5.10 8.20 26.00
N GLU A 191 4.56 7.61 27.08
CA GLU A 191 5.32 6.70 27.95
C GLU A 191 5.71 5.38 27.24
N ASP A 192 4.89 4.93 26.28
CA ASP A 192 5.07 3.72 25.48
C ASP A 192 4.72 3.99 24.00
N PRO A 193 5.64 4.57 23.21
CA PRO A 193 5.40 4.84 21.80
C PRO A 193 5.13 3.59 20.97
N ALA A 194 5.75 2.45 21.31
CA ALA A 194 5.51 1.18 20.60
C ALA A 194 4.10 0.62 20.88
N GLY A 195 3.56 0.85 22.08
CA GLY A 195 2.19 0.46 22.43
C GLY A 195 1.10 1.43 21.98
N TYR A 196 1.46 2.58 21.40
CA TYR A 196 0.49 3.57 20.94
C TYR A 196 -0.20 3.11 19.65
N GLY A 197 -1.52 2.96 19.68
CA GLY A 197 -2.31 2.40 18.58
C GLY A 197 -2.43 3.32 17.35
N ASN A 198 -2.30 4.64 17.54
CA ASN A 198 -2.49 5.67 16.50
C ASN A 198 -3.79 5.46 15.69
N ASP A 199 -4.86 5.05 16.38
CA ASP A 199 -6.07 4.49 15.80
C ASP A 199 -7.31 5.40 15.97
N LYS A 200 -7.13 6.59 16.55
CA LYS A 200 -8.22 7.52 16.81
C LYS A 200 -7.77 8.98 16.91
N ASP A 201 -8.52 9.89 16.24
CA ASP A 201 -8.34 11.34 16.29
C ASP A 201 -6.85 11.74 16.09
N THR A 202 -6.22 11.23 15.05
CA THR A 202 -4.77 11.33 14.84
C THR A 202 -4.36 12.67 14.25
N VAL A 203 -3.07 13.01 14.40
CA VAL A 203 -2.42 14.16 13.77
C VAL A 203 -1.51 13.65 12.66
N GLY A 204 -1.57 14.27 11.47
CA GLY A 204 -0.78 13.85 10.31
C GLY A 204 -0.40 15.00 9.38
N SER A 205 0.60 14.77 8.54
CA SER A 205 1.09 15.69 7.51
C SER A 205 0.45 15.45 6.15
N GLY A 206 -0.12 14.27 5.92
CA GLY A 206 -0.69 13.85 4.65
C GLY A 206 -2.07 14.45 4.34
N PRO A 207 -2.66 14.11 3.18
CA PRO A 207 -3.95 14.65 2.75
C PRO A 207 -5.16 14.19 3.57
N PHE A 208 -5.04 13.11 4.33
CA PHE A 208 -6.10 12.58 5.20
C PHE A 208 -5.52 12.16 6.56
N VAL A 209 -6.34 12.23 7.59
CA VAL A 209 -5.99 11.81 8.96
C VAL A 209 -7.01 10.80 9.48
N VAL A 210 -6.56 9.85 10.29
CA VAL A 210 -7.41 8.81 10.85
C VAL A 210 -8.31 9.39 11.95
N ASP A 211 -9.62 9.30 11.73
CA ASP A 211 -10.64 9.60 12.75
C ASP A 211 -10.81 8.41 13.69
N SER A 212 -10.84 7.20 13.11
CA SER A 212 -11.00 5.98 13.89
C SER A 212 -10.62 4.72 13.10
N TYR A 213 -10.10 3.73 13.82
CA TYR A 213 -9.97 2.35 13.36
C TYR A 213 -10.62 1.39 14.35
N ASP A 214 -11.43 0.49 13.83
CA ASP A 214 -11.97 -0.67 14.56
C ASP A 214 -11.95 -1.89 13.62
N LYS A 215 -11.48 -3.02 14.09
CA LYS A 215 -11.32 -4.23 13.26
C LYS A 215 -12.62 -4.68 12.57
N ALA A 216 -13.78 -4.41 13.16
CA ALA A 216 -15.09 -4.78 12.60
C ALA A 216 -15.71 -3.68 11.74
N ALA A 217 -15.39 -2.42 12.02
CA ALA A 217 -15.92 -1.25 11.30
C ALA A 217 -15.01 -0.77 10.17
N GLY A 218 -13.71 -1.03 10.27
CA GLY A 218 -12.69 -0.59 9.32
C GLY A 218 -12.00 0.71 9.73
N VAL A 219 -11.45 1.43 8.75
CA VAL A 219 -10.76 2.71 8.95
C VAL A 219 -11.59 3.83 8.37
N THR A 220 -11.75 4.91 9.12
CA THR A 220 -12.35 6.17 8.64
C THR A 220 -11.31 7.27 8.76
N MET A 221 -11.13 8.04 7.68
CA MET A 221 -10.25 9.20 7.62
C MET A 221 -11.00 10.42 7.11
N SER A 222 -10.69 11.58 7.67
CA SER A 222 -11.14 12.89 7.21
C SER A 222 -10.05 13.60 6.41
N ALA A 223 -10.45 14.46 5.48
CA ALA A 223 -9.52 15.30 4.73
C ALA A 223 -8.79 16.28 5.68
N ASN A 224 -7.46 16.38 5.50
CA ASN A 224 -6.63 17.33 6.24
C ASN A 224 -6.79 18.75 5.67
N PRO A 225 -7.38 19.70 6.42
CA PRO A 225 -7.57 21.06 5.92
C PRO A 225 -6.26 21.86 5.80
N ASN A 226 -5.20 21.40 6.45
CA ASN A 226 -3.88 22.05 6.48
C ASN A 226 -2.88 21.39 5.52
N TYR A 227 -3.33 20.45 4.68
CA TYR A 227 -2.43 19.76 3.76
C TYR A 227 -1.74 20.77 2.83
N TRP A 228 -0.42 20.77 2.81
CA TRP A 228 0.38 21.79 2.16
C TRP A 228 0.22 21.87 0.63
N ARG A 229 -0.15 20.75 -0.01
CA ARG A 229 -0.46 20.73 -1.46
C ARG A 229 -1.88 21.25 -1.77
N GLY A 230 -2.66 21.61 -0.76
CA GLY A 230 -4.05 22.05 -0.85
C GLY A 230 -5.05 20.97 -0.36
N ALA A 231 -6.31 21.39 -0.23
CA ALA A 231 -7.36 20.49 0.27
C ALA A 231 -7.71 19.43 -0.78
N ALA A 232 -7.95 18.19 -0.32
CA ALA A 232 -8.53 17.13 -1.14
C ALA A 232 -9.95 17.53 -1.62
N LYS A 233 -10.39 16.99 -2.77
CA LYS A 233 -11.70 17.26 -3.37
C LYS A 233 -12.81 16.44 -2.73
N ILE A 234 -12.47 15.50 -1.84
CA ILE A 234 -13.37 14.60 -1.11
C ILE A 234 -13.27 14.87 0.38
N SER A 235 -14.34 14.56 1.13
CA SER A 235 -14.36 14.80 2.58
C SER A 235 -13.53 13.79 3.38
N GLY A 236 -13.21 12.65 2.82
CA GLY A 236 -12.45 11.60 3.50
C GLY A 236 -12.43 10.29 2.75
N VAL A 237 -11.82 9.29 3.37
CA VAL A 237 -11.67 7.93 2.84
C VAL A 237 -12.11 6.92 3.90
N THR A 238 -12.86 5.89 3.48
CA THR A 238 -13.32 4.84 4.39
C THR A 238 -12.97 3.47 3.81
N TRP A 239 -12.26 2.65 4.55
CA TRP A 239 -12.05 1.23 4.24
C TRP A 239 -13.05 0.37 5.00
N VAL A 240 -13.90 -0.35 4.25
CA VAL A 240 -14.97 -1.21 4.78
C VAL A 240 -14.52 -2.67 4.76
N PRO A 241 -14.52 -3.39 5.90
CA PRO A 241 -14.04 -4.77 5.97
C PRO A 241 -14.95 -5.75 5.24
N TYR A 242 -14.36 -6.62 4.42
CA TYR A 242 -15.03 -7.75 3.78
C TYR A 242 -14.24 -9.04 3.99
N LYS A 243 -14.96 -10.15 4.17
CA LYS A 243 -14.33 -11.46 4.42
C LYS A 243 -13.54 -12.01 3.24
N ASN A 244 -13.88 -11.59 2.03
CA ASN A 244 -13.27 -12.02 0.77
C ASN A 244 -13.65 -11.07 -0.37
N SER A 245 -12.98 -11.21 -1.50
CA SER A 245 -13.21 -10.40 -2.69
C SER A 245 -14.60 -10.60 -3.31
N ASP A 246 -15.24 -11.79 -3.18
CA ASP A 246 -16.59 -12.01 -3.70
C ASP A 246 -17.62 -11.10 -3.00
N ALA A 247 -17.53 -10.97 -1.68
CA ALA A 247 -18.40 -10.07 -0.92
C ALA A 247 -18.14 -8.59 -1.29
N ALA A 248 -16.89 -8.20 -1.45
CA ALA A 248 -16.50 -6.86 -1.89
C ALA A 248 -17.02 -6.54 -3.31
N VAL A 249 -16.93 -7.49 -4.25
CA VAL A 249 -17.50 -7.35 -5.60
C VAL A 249 -19.01 -7.12 -5.56
N GLN A 250 -19.75 -7.84 -4.69
CA GLN A 250 -21.20 -7.60 -4.55
C GLN A 250 -21.48 -6.20 -3.96
N ALA A 251 -20.70 -5.74 -3.00
CA ALA A 251 -20.80 -4.41 -2.42
C ALA A 251 -20.53 -3.31 -3.46
N LEU A 252 -19.54 -3.49 -4.34
CA LEU A 252 -19.28 -2.60 -5.48
C LEU A 252 -20.48 -2.54 -6.42
N ARG A 253 -21.06 -3.69 -6.80
CA ARG A 253 -22.24 -3.77 -7.67
C ARG A 253 -23.46 -3.05 -7.11
N THR A 254 -23.67 -3.16 -5.81
CA THR A 254 -24.80 -2.49 -5.12
C THR A 254 -24.52 -1.02 -4.82
N GLY A 255 -23.27 -0.56 -4.97
CA GLY A 255 -22.83 0.79 -4.65
C GLY A 255 -22.71 1.07 -3.16
N GLU A 256 -22.47 0.04 -2.36
CA GLU A 256 -22.12 0.16 -0.94
C GLU A 256 -20.68 0.69 -0.78
N ILE A 257 -19.78 0.28 -1.68
CA ILE A 257 -18.42 0.79 -1.83
C ILE A 257 -18.20 1.33 -3.25
N ASP A 258 -17.11 2.05 -3.43
CA ASP A 258 -16.74 2.72 -4.67
C ASP A 258 -15.58 2.07 -5.39
N ILE A 259 -14.64 1.46 -4.66
CA ILE A 259 -13.46 0.76 -5.23
C ILE A 259 -13.31 -0.62 -4.59
N VAL A 260 -12.89 -1.57 -5.41
CA VAL A 260 -12.38 -2.88 -4.99
C VAL A 260 -11.06 -3.18 -5.70
N SER A 261 -10.10 -3.72 -4.98
CA SER A 261 -8.81 -4.19 -5.51
C SER A 261 -8.56 -5.66 -5.16
N GLY A 262 -7.50 -6.24 -5.71
CA GLY A 262 -7.17 -7.65 -5.46
C GLY A 262 -8.18 -8.63 -6.05
N LEU A 263 -8.78 -8.27 -7.20
CA LEU A 263 -9.71 -9.12 -7.92
C LEU A 263 -8.98 -10.34 -8.52
N THR A 264 -9.65 -11.49 -8.54
CA THR A 264 -9.20 -12.60 -9.37
C THR A 264 -9.45 -12.30 -10.86
N PRO A 265 -8.71 -12.94 -11.79
CA PRO A 265 -8.97 -12.78 -13.23
C PRO A 265 -10.43 -13.00 -13.63
N ALA A 266 -11.09 -13.99 -13.04
CA ALA A 266 -12.50 -14.28 -13.30
C ALA A 266 -13.45 -13.19 -12.81
N GLN A 267 -13.21 -12.63 -11.63
CA GLN A 267 -13.98 -11.49 -11.09
C GLN A 267 -13.79 -10.25 -11.95
N PHE A 268 -12.55 -9.96 -12.33
CA PHE A 268 -12.20 -8.83 -13.19
C PHE A 268 -12.96 -8.90 -14.50
N GLN A 269 -12.85 -10.01 -15.24
CA GLN A 269 -13.56 -10.22 -16.52
C GLN A 269 -15.08 -10.15 -16.37
N ALA A 270 -15.63 -10.61 -15.24
CA ALA A 270 -17.07 -10.52 -14.97
C ALA A 270 -17.55 -9.07 -14.78
N LEU A 271 -16.64 -8.15 -14.39
CA LEU A 271 -16.95 -6.73 -14.20
C LEU A 271 -16.71 -5.85 -15.43
N GLU A 272 -15.88 -6.28 -16.40
CA GLU A 272 -15.50 -5.49 -17.59
C GLU A 272 -16.68 -4.93 -18.40
N ASN A 273 -17.81 -5.63 -18.41
CA ASN A 273 -18.98 -5.23 -19.18
C ASN A 273 -20.17 -4.81 -18.31
N GLU A 274 -19.96 -4.60 -17.00
CA GLU A 274 -21.03 -4.15 -16.13
C GLU A 274 -21.24 -2.62 -16.26
N PRO A 275 -22.50 -2.16 -16.40
CA PRO A 275 -22.77 -0.74 -16.45
C PRO A 275 -22.38 -0.07 -15.13
N ASN A 276 -21.87 1.15 -15.22
CA ASN A 276 -21.44 1.98 -14.07
C ASN A 276 -20.22 1.45 -13.31
N ILE A 277 -19.51 0.46 -13.85
CA ILE A 277 -18.25 -0.03 -13.31
C ILE A 277 -17.17 0.08 -14.39
N THR A 278 -16.03 0.59 -14.00
CA THR A 278 -14.81 0.59 -14.82
C THR A 278 -13.76 -0.27 -14.13
N THR A 279 -13.12 -1.13 -14.91
CA THR A 279 -12.02 -1.98 -14.44
C THR A 279 -10.67 -1.37 -14.80
N ASN A 280 -9.66 -1.58 -13.94
CA ASN A 280 -8.28 -1.21 -14.17
C ASN A 280 -7.37 -2.43 -13.95
N ALA A 281 -6.57 -2.77 -14.96
CA ALA A 281 -5.52 -3.79 -14.86
C ALA A 281 -4.17 -3.08 -14.84
N GLY A 282 -3.81 -2.53 -13.70
CA GLY A 282 -2.56 -1.78 -13.54
C GLY A 282 -1.34 -2.70 -13.57
N THR A 283 -0.24 -2.25 -14.20
CA THR A 283 1.03 -2.98 -14.20
C THR A 283 1.48 -3.24 -12.78
N GLY A 284 1.70 -4.51 -12.46
CA GLY A 284 1.99 -4.94 -11.11
C GLY A 284 3.39 -4.56 -10.65
N ARG A 285 3.51 -4.30 -9.36
CA ARG A 285 4.81 -4.08 -8.67
C ARG A 285 5.36 -5.36 -8.04
N ARG A 286 4.70 -6.50 -8.30
CA ARG A 286 5.02 -7.78 -7.69
C ARG A 286 5.42 -8.79 -8.76
N TYR A 287 6.58 -9.43 -8.56
CA TYR A 287 6.89 -10.65 -9.31
C TYR A 287 6.34 -11.89 -8.60
N GLN A 288 6.02 -12.91 -9.37
CA GLN A 288 5.72 -14.26 -8.90
C GLN A 288 6.82 -15.19 -9.33
N ALA A 289 7.31 -16.04 -8.45
CA ALA A 289 8.42 -16.94 -8.70
C ALA A 289 8.23 -18.32 -8.07
N ILE A 290 9.09 -19.24 -8.46
CA ILE A 290 9.39 -20.46 -7.71
C ILE A 290 10.78 -20.30 -7.12
N GLY A 291 10.87 -20.21 -5.79
CA GLY A 291 12.10 -20.30 -5.05
C GLY A 291 12.63 -21.74 -5.08
N ILE A 292 13.92 -21.90 -5.35
CA ILE A 292 14.61 -23.19 -5.48
C ILE A 292 15.73 -23.24 -4.45
N ASN A 293 15.68 -24.19 -3.53
CA ASN A 293 16.62 -24.29 -2.42
C ASN A 293 18.04 -24.69 -2.91
N PRO A 294 19.05 -23.80 -2.82
CA PRO A 294 20.42 -24.10 -3.27
C PRO A 294 21.24 -24.89 -2.24
N GLY A 295 20.63 -25.36 -1.16
CA GLY A 295 21.28 -25.88 0.03
C GLY A 295 21.36 -24.81 1.12
N ALA A 296 20.26 -24.66 1.86
CA ALA A 296 20.12 -23.64 2.88
C ALA A 296 21.22 -23.69 3.94
N GLN A 297 21.68 -22.52 4.34
CA GLN A 297 22.71 -22.32 5.37
C GLN A 297 22.38 -21.09 6.20
N THR A 298 22.80 -21.09 7.44
CA THR A 298 22.79 -19.89 8.28
C THR A 298 23.75 -18.82 7.79
N ALA A 299 23.70 -17.63 8.36
CA ALA A 299 24.59 -16.51 8.02
C ALA A 299 26.09 -16.86 8.21
N ASP A 300 26.41 -17.71 9.18
CA ASP A 300 27.78 -18.20 9.41
C ASP A 300 28.19 -19.40 8.53
N GLY A 301 27.32 -19.83 7.61
CA GLY A 301 27.58 -20.91 6.66
C GLY A 301 27.30 -22.33 7.20
N THR A 302 26.68 -22.46 8.38
CA THR A 302 26.29 -23.77 8.91
C THR A 302 25.09 -24.30 8.11
N PRO A 303 25.16 -25.54 7.53
CA PRO A 303 24.02 -26.13 6.82
C PRO A 303 22.78 -26.25 7.73
N MET A 304 21.61 -25.93 7.17
CA MET A 304 20.33 -26.02 7.88
C MET A 304 19.23 -26.56 6.96
N GLY A 305 18.08 -26.90 7.58
CA GLY A 305 16.92 -27.39 6.86
C GLY A 305 17.05 -28.83 6.34
N ASP A 306 16.07 -29.23 5.55
CA ASP A 306 15.96 -30.58 5.01
C ASP A 306 15.78 -30.59 3.47
N GLY A 307 16.19 -29.52 2.80
CA GLY A 307 16.15 -29.40 1.33
C GLY A 307 16.88 -30.55 0.62
N ASN A 308 16.37 -30.92 -0.55
CA ASN A 308 16.94 -32.03 -1.33
C ASN A 308 18.38 -31.75 -1.77
N PRO A 309 19.38 -32.58 -1.40
CA PRO A 309 20.78 -32.34 -1.74
C PRO A 309 21.07 -32.21 -3.23
N ALA A 310 20.27 -32.82 -4.11
CA ALA A 310 20.42 -32.69 -5.56
C ALA A 310 20.32 -31.25 -6.05
N LEU A 311 19.56 -30.39 -5.34
CA LEU A 311 19.42 -28.98 -5.67
C LEU A 311 20.66 -28.13 -5.36
N GLN A 312 21.65 -28.66 -4.63
CA GLN A 312 22.96 -28.02 -4.49
C GLN A 312 23.73 -28.02 -5.81
N ASP A 313 23.42 -28.97 -6.72
CA ASP A 313 23.96 -28.98 -8.06
C ASP A 313 23.26 -27.94 -8.92
N LEU A 314 24.03 -26.97 -9.44
CA LEU A 314 23.50 -25.89 -10.31
C LEU A 314 22.79 -26.47 -11.55
N ALA A 315 23.27 -27.58 -12.12
CA ALA A 315 22.63 -28.19 -13.27
C ALA A 315 21.19 -28.64 -12.99
N VAL A 316 20.92 -29.14 -11.77
CA VAL A 316 19.54 -29.52 -11.38
C VAL A 316 18.64 -28.28 -11.24
N ARG A 317 19.12 -27.22 -10.59
CA ARG A 317 18.35 -26.00 -10.47
C ARG A 317 18.04 -25.37 -11.83
N GLN A 318 19.03 -25.26 -12.70
CA GLN A 318 18.86 -24.75 -14.06
C GLN A 318 17.92 -25.63 -14.89
N ALA A 319 17.99 -26.95 -14.76
CA ALA A 319 17.06 -27.86 -15.44
C ALA A 319 15.62 -27.67 -14.93
N VAL A 320 15.42 -27.50 -13.63
CA VAL A 320 14.10 -27.16 -13.05
C VAL A 320 13.59 -25.85 -13.63
N ALA A 321 14.42 -24.78 -13.69
CA ALA A 321 14.03 -23.51 -14.27
C ALA A 321 13.64 -23.61 -15.75
N MET A 322 14.40 -24.38 -16.57
CA MET A 322 14.10 -24.60 -17.97
C MET A 322 12.90 -25.52 -18.23
N ALA A 323 12.45 -26.29 -17.25
CA ALA A 323 11.27 -27.15 -17.39
C ALA A 323 9.96 -26.39 -17.21
N ILE A 324 9.98 -25.18 -16.67
CA ILE A 324 8.77 -24.41 -16.31
C ILE A 324 8.40 -23.44 -17.42
N ASP A 325 7.19 -23.62 -18.01
CA ASP A 325 6.60 -22.77 -19.05
C ASP A 325 5.86 -21.60 -18.43
N SER A 326 6.57 -20.51 -18.18
CA SER A 326 6.01 -19.26 -17.63
C SER A 326 4.95 -18.63 -18.53
N ASP A 327 5.08 -18.73 -19.86
CA ASP A 327 4.10 -18.21 -20.83
C ASP A 327 2.76 -18.94 -20.70
N THR A 328 2.80 -20.26 -20.51
CA THR A 328 1.57 -21.04 -20.26
C THR A 328 0.95 -20.67 -18.90
N LEU A 329 1.74 -20.46 -17.85
CA LEU A 329 1.19 -20.02 -16.55
C LEU A 329 0.53 -18.65 -16.67
N LEU A 330 1.19 -17.68 -17.29
CA LEU A 330 0.61 -16.36 -17.56
C LEU A 330 -0.70 -16.46 -18.35
N ALA A 331 -0.73 -17.24 -19.43
CA ALA A 331 -1.90 -17.36 -20.28
C ALA A 331 -3.06 -18.15 -19.65
N LYS A 332 -2.79 -19.16 -18.79
CA LYS A 332 -3.82 -20.09 -18.30
C LYS A 332 -4.23 -19.82 -16.86
N VAL A 333 -3.31 -19.43 -16.00
CA VAL A 333 -3.59 -19.11 -14.59
C VAL A 333 -4.04 -17.68 -14.45
N LEU A 334 -3.30 -16.72 -15.04
CA LEU A 334 -3.65 -15.30 -15.01
C LEU A 334 -4.55 -14.85 -16.17
N GLN A 335 -4.86 -15.73 -17.11
CA GLN A 335 -5.71 -15.41 -18.29
C GLN A 335 -5.14 -14.24 -19.13
N GLY A 336 -3.81 -14.06 -19.11
CA GLY A 336 -3.12 -12.98 -19.80
C GLY A 336 -3.09 -11.65 -19.04
N LEU A 337 -3.56 -11.60 -17.78
CA LEU A 337 -3.56 -10.40 -16.94
C LEU A 337 -2.25 -10.27 -16.16
N GLY A 338 -1.21 -9.94 -16.86
CA GLY A 338 0.15 -9.76 -16.37
C GLY A 338 1.15 -9.70 -17.51
N ASP A 339 2.42 -9.51 -17.16
CA ASP A 339 3.53 -9.36 -18.09
C ASP A 339 4.56 -10.48 -17.93
N LYS A 340 5.30 -10.76 -19.01
CA LYS A 340 6.44 -11.69 -18.95
C LYS A 340 7.55 -11.14 -18.07
N ALA A 341 8.13 -12.02 -17.29
CA ALA A 341 9.22 -11.63 -16.39
C ALA A 341 10.59 -12.06 -16.93
N THR A 342 11.56 -11.19 -16.76
CA THR A 342 12.99 -11.45 -17.02
C THR A 342 13.77 -11.61 -15.71
N GLY A 343 13.53 -10.75 -14.73
CA GLY A 343 14.17 -10.72 -13.41
C GLY A 343 13.21 -10.40 -12.27
N GLU A 344 13.75 -10.06 -11.11
CA GLU A 344 12.96 -9.76 -9.91
C GLU A 344 12.39 -8.34 -9.91
N ILE A 345 12.88 -7.43 -10.78
CA ILE A 345 12.43 -6.04 -10.84
C ILE A 345 11.44 -5.88 -11.99
N PRO A 346 10.14 -5.57 -11.73
CA PRO A 346 9.11 -5.41 -12.76
C PRO A 346 9.31 -4.21 -13.68
N MET A 347 8.64 -4.25 -14.83
CA MET A 347 8.64 -3.20 -15.85
C MET A 347 8.08 -1.86 -15.35
N THR A 348 7.35 -1.86 -14.24
CA THR A 348 6.89 -0.64 -13.54
C THR A 348 8.05 0.28 -13.16
N TYR A 349 9.26 -0.27 -13.03
CA TYR A 349 10.50 0.46 -12.71
C TYR A 349 11.51 0.33 -13.86
N PRO A 350 11.27 1.00 -15.00
CA PRO A 350 11.99 0.76 -16.25
C PRO A 350 13.50 1.04 -16.17
N LEU A 351 13.92 1.94 -15.27
CA LEU A 351 15.32 2.26 -15.06
C LEU A 351 16.14 1.05 -14.59
N TYR A 352 15.54 0.21 -13.75
CA TYR A 352 16.20 -0.92 -13.10
C TYR A 352 15.71 -2.28 -13.61
N HIS A 353 14.68 -2.27 -14.47
CA HIS A 353 14.19 -3.51 -15.08
C HIS A 353 15.27 -4.12 -15.98
N TRP A 354 15.52 -5.42 -15.80
CA TRP A 354 16.45 -6.16 -16.64
C TRP A 354 15.77 -6.55 -17.95
N ASP A 355 15.80 -5.62 -18.91
CA ASP A 355 15.25 -5.81 -20.25
C ASP A 355 16.26 -6.57 -21.11
N THR A 356 16.01 -7.88 -21.33
CA THR A 356 16.90 -8.76 -22.09
C THR A 356 16.10 -9.79 -22.89
N ASP A 357 16.55 -10.04 -24.11
CA ASP A 357 16.10 -11.15 -24.97
C ASP A 357 16.94 -12.43 -24.71
N GLU A 358 18.06 -12.34 -23.99
CA GLU A 358 18.98 -13.42 -23.72
C GLU A 358 18.63 -14.13 -22.41
N LEU A 359 17.68 -15.04 -22.45
CA LEU A 359 17.22 -15.84 -21.31
C LEU A 359 17.64 -17.32 -21.48
N PRO A 360 18.88 -17.69 -21.10
CA PRO A 360 19.40 -19.07 -21.29
C PRO A 360 18.60 -20.13 -20.52
N LEU A 361 17.90 -19.75 -19.44
CA LEU A 361 17.00 -20.62 -18.66
C LEU A 361 15.53 -20.47 -19.04
N ALA A 362 15.23 -19.95 -20.24
CA ALA A 362 13.88 -19.97 -20.80
C ALA A 362 13.38 -21.42 -20.96
N TYR A 363 12.05 -21.57 -21.03
CA TYR A 363 11.42 -22.89 -21.17
C TYR A 363 12.00 -23.70 -22.33
N ASN A 364 12.67 -24.79 -22.00
CA ASN A 364 13.26 -25.73 -22.96
C ASN A 364 13.49 -27.11 -22.29
N PRO A 365 12.48 -27.98 -22.24
CA PRO A 365 12.57 -29.26 -21.56
C PRO A 365 13.60 -30.21 -22.22
N ASP A 366 13.87 -30.08 -23.51
CA ASP A 366 14.91 -30.87 -24.19
C ASP A 366 16.31 -30.48 -23.68
N ALA A 367 16.58 -29.16 -23.54
CA ALA A 367 17.83 -28.66 -22.97
C ALA A 367 17.96 -29.05 -21.49
N ALA A 368 16.87 -29.01 -20.73
CA ALA A 368 16.84 -29.46 -19.33
C ALA A 368 17.21 -30.94 -19.20
N ASN A 369 16.60 -31.81 -20.03
CA ASN A 369 16.95 -33.24 -20.07
C ASN A 369 18.43 -33.47 -20.40
N LYS A 370 18.92 -32.78 -21.44
CA LYS A 370 20.32 -32.89 -21.84
C LYS A 370 21.28 -32.46 -20.72
N LEU A 371 20.96 -31.35 -20.03
CA LEU A 371 21.76 -30.85 -18.91
C LEU A 371 21.84 -31.87 -17.77
N LEU A 372 20.69 -32.48 -17.42
CA LEU A 372 20.65 -33.53 -16.38
C LEU A 372 21.41 -34.79 -16.80
N ASP A 373 21.37 -35.21 -18.09
CA ASP A 373 22.15 -36.32 -18.62
C ASP A 373 23.65 -36.03 -18.51
N GLU A 374 24.11 -34.83 -18.91
CA GLU A 374 25.48 -34.39 -18.83
C GLU A 374 25.98 -34.26 -17.38
N ALA A 375 25.11 -33.92 -16.44
CA ALA A 375 25.40 -33.84 -15.01
C ALA A 375 25.36 -35.21 -14.30
N GLY A 376 24.98 -36.30 -15.01
CA GLY A 376 25.04 -37.67 -14.52
C GLY A 376 23.78 -38.12 -13.73
N TYR A 377 22.65 -37.45 -13.92
CA TYR A 377 21.36 -37.88 -13.37
C TYR A 377 20.67 -38.85 -14.34
N GLU A 378 20.99 -40.13 -14.23
CA GLU A 378 20.52 -41.16 -15.16
C GLU A 378 19.02 -41.41 -15.03
N MET A 379 18.33 -41.67 -16.16
CA MET A 379 16.90 -41.98 -16.16
C MET A 379 16.66 -43.39 -15.61
N GLY A 380 15.87 -43.52 -14.55
CA GLY A 380 15.45 -44.79 -13.97
C GLY A 380 14.38 -45.50 -14.81
N ALA A 381 14.11 -46.77 -14.48
CA ALA A 381 13.19 -47.63 -15.23
C ALA A 381 11.72 -47.14 -15.19
N ASP A 382 11.32 -46.36 -14.19
CA ASP A 382 10.00 -45.77 -14.00
C ASP A 382 9.84 -44.38 -14.63
N GLY A 383 10.91 -43.91 -15.32
CA GLY A 383 10.95 -42.58 -15.90
C GLY A 383 11.21 -41.49 -14.90
N ILE A 384 11.72 -41.81 -13.70
CA ILE A 384 12.27 -40.86 -12.75
C ILE A 384 13.79 -40.99 -12.75
N ARG A 385 14.50 -39.86 -12.78
CA ARG A 385 15.94 -39.82 -12.68
C ARG A 385 16.43 -40.27 -11.33
N LEU A 386 17.63 -40.81 -11.29
CA LEU A 386 18.33 -41.16 -10.06
C LEU A 386 19.25 -40.01 -9.64
N ASP A 387 19.29 -39.74 -8.36
CA ASP A 387 20.30 -38.84 -7.78
C ASP A 387 21.68 -39.51 -7.76
N LYS A 388 22.71 -38.79 -7.28
CA LYS A 388 24.09 -39.30 -7.23
C LYS A 388 24.29 -40.48 -6.25
N GLU A 389 23.32 -40.72 -5.35
CA GLU A 389 23.24 -41.91 -4.47
C GLU A 389 22.43 -43.06 -5.05
N GLY A 390 21.85 -42.88 -6.26
CA GLY A 390 21.04 -43.90 -6.94
C GLY A 390 19.60 -44.00 -6.44
N LYS A 391 19.10 -42.97 -5.73
CA LYS A 391 17.69 -42.85 -5.29
C LYS A 391 16.88 -42.07 -6.32
N PRO A 392 15.57 -42.33 -6.42
CA PRO A 392 14.70 -41.53 -7.27
C PRO A 392 14.75 -40.05 -6.91
N LEU A 393 14.95 -39.18 -7.93
CA LEU A 393 14.95 -37.72 -7.76
C LEU A 393 13.51 -37.23 -7.57
N SER A 394 13.18 -36.89 -6.34
CA SER A 394 11.84 -36.44 -5.94
C SER A 394 11.95 -35.13 -5.16
N LEU A 395 11.16 -34.13 -5.54
CA LEU A 395 11.16 -32.78 -4.95
C LEU A 395 9.77 -32.47 -4.34
N ARG A 396 9.76 -31.69 -3.27
CA ARG A 396 8.57 -31.07 -2.70
C ARG A 396 8.33 -29.73 -3.41
N LEU A 397 7.07 -29.44 -3.79
CA LEU A 397 6.62 -28.14 -4.27
C LEU A 397 5.61 -27.58 -3.28
N MET A 398 6.02 -26.56 -2.54
CA MET A 398 5.24 -25.97 -1.48
C MET A 398 4.50 -24.70 -1.98
N GLY A 399 3.27 -24.50 -1.50
CA GLY A 399 2.46 -23.33 -1.81
C GLY A 399 1.52 -22.93 -0.67
N ARG A 400 0.96 -21.72 -0.77
CA ARG A 400 0.00 -21.21 0.23
C ARG A 400 -1.41 -21.65 -0.11
N ASN A 401 -2.12 -22.25 0.83
CA ASN A 401 -3.50 -22.70 0.65
C ASN A 401 -4.52 -21.53 0.61
N SER A 402 -4.10 -20.34 1.02
CA SER A 402 -4.89 -19.10 0.91
C SER A 402 -4.86 -18.48 -0.49
N ASP A 403 -3.92 -18.91 -1.35
CA ASP A 403 -3.79 -18.43 -2.73
C ASP A 403 -4.19 -19.55 -3.71
N PRO A 404 -5.37 -19.46 -4.34
CA PRO A 404 -5.84 -20.48 -5.27
C PRO A 404 -4.97 -20.60 -6.54
N THR A 405 -4.16 -19.60 -6.87
CA THR A 405 -3.28 -19.66 -8.04
C THR A 405 -2.11 -20.62 -7.82
N HIS A 406 -1.64 -20.78 -6.58
CA HIS A 406 -0.58 -21.72 -6.24
C HIS A 406 -0.96 -23.17 -6.57
N GLN A 407 -2.19 -23.59 -6.25
CA GLN A 407 -2.66 -24.93 -6.62
C GLN A 407 -2.78 -25.07 -8.13
N GLN A 408 -3.32 -24.05 -8.83
CA GLN A 408 -3.44 -24.08 -10.28
C GLN A 408 -2.06 -24.15 -10.96
N MET A 409 -1.07 -23.37 -10.48
CA MET A 409 0.30 -23.43 -10.99
C MET A 409 0.93 -24.81 -10.75
N ALA A 410 0.73 -25.39 -9.57
CA ALA A 410 1.27 -26.70 -9.23
C ALA A 410 0.73 -27.80 -10.15
N ASP A 411 -0.53 -27.71 -10.59
CA ASP A 411 -1.15 -28.65 -11.53
C ASP A 411 -0.47 -28.64 -12.92
N TYR A 412 0.18 -27.53 -13.30
CA TYR A 412 1.03 -27.43 -14.50
C TYR A 412 2.48 -27.81 -14.21
N VAL A 413 3.07 -27.32 -13.14
CA VAL A 413 4.50 -27.50 -12.83
C VAL A 413 4.85 -28.97 -12.57
N LYS A 414 4.02 -29.69 -11.82
CA LYS A 414 4.24 -31.11 -11.52
C LYS A 414 4.40 -32.00 -12.74
N PRO A 415 3.52 -31.97 -13.78
CA PRO A 415 3.72 -32.74 -15.01
C PRO A 415 4.95 -32.29 -15.81
N TRP A 416 5.30 -31.01 -15.83
CA TRP A 416 6.50 -30.53 -16.53
C TRP A 416 7.79 -31.03 -15.87
N LEU A 417 7.87 -31.03 -14.55
CA LEU A 417 9.01 -31.63 -13.85
C LEU A 417 9.11 -33.13 -14.10
N ARG A 418 7.95 -33.82 -14.18
CA ARG A 418 7.90 -35.25 -14.53
C ARG A 418 8.44 -35.53 -15.94
N GLU A 419 8.23 -34.62 -16.91
CA GLU A 419 8.72 -34.74 -18.28
C GLU A 419 10.28 -34.74 -18.34
N ILE A 420 10.94 -34.06 -17.40
CA ILE A 420 12.40 -34.09 -17.27
C ILE A 420 12.90 -35.14 -16.28
N GLY A 421 12.00 -36.04 -15.79
CA GLY A 421 12.35 -37.15 -14.90
C GLY A 421 12.42 -36.79 -13.43
N ILE A 422 11.81 -35.71 -12.97
CA ILE A 422 11.74 -35.32 -11.57
C ILE A 422 10.32 -35.60 -11.04
N ASP A 423 10.21 -36.49 -10.03
CA ASP A 423 8.95 -36.66 -9.32
C ASP A 423 8.67 -35.49 -8.38
N THR A 424 7.40 -35.13 -8.18
CA THR A 424 7.05 -33.95 -7.39
C THR A 424 5.85 -34.23 -6.47
N SER A 425 6.04 -34.00 -5.17
CA SER A 425 4.96 -33.93 -4.19
C SER A 425 4.51 -32.47 -3.97
N VAL A 426 3.21 -32.22 -4.08
CA VAL A 426 2.65 -30.86 -3.90
C VAL A 426 2.12 -30.74 -2.47
N GLU A 427 2.51 -29.67 -1.77
CA GLU A 427 2.16 -29.39 -0.38
C GLU A 427 1.59 -27.98 -0.24
N MET A 428 0.26 -27.86 -0.09
CA MET A 428 -0.40 -26.58 0.19
C MET A 428 -0.53 -26.39 1.70
N LYS A 429 0.14 -25.39 2.26
CA LYS A 429 0.24 -25.08 3.69
C LYS A 429 -0.35 -23.71 4.02
N ALA A 430 -0.55 -23.44 5.31
CA ALA A 430 -0.89 -22.08 5.76
C ALA A 430 0.27 -21.11 5.43
N ALA A 431 -0.04 -19.84 5.14
CA ALA A 431 0.96 -18.86 4.70
C ALA A 431 2.11 -18.71 5.71
N ALA A 432 1.81 -18.63 7.02
CA ALA A 432 2.83 -18.56 8.07
C ALA A 432 3.75 -19.79 8.05
N GLN A 433 3.20 -21.00 7.88
CA GLN A 433 4.01 -22.23 7.81
C GLN A 433 4.92 -22.27 6.58
N VAL A 434 4.47 -21.73 5.43
CA VAL A 434 5.33 -21.61 4.24
C VAL A 434 6.50 -20.65 4.52
N ASN A 435 6.24 -19.52 5.19
CA ASN A 435 7.27 -18.58 5.57
C ASN A 435 8.27 -19.20 6.55
N ASP A 436 7.80 -19.85 7.62
CA ASP A 436 8.65 -20.52 8.60
C ASP A 436 9.53 -21.60 7.93
N ASP A 437 8.93 -22.46 7.10
CA ASP A 437 9.65 -23.51 6.40
C ASP A 437 10.69 -22.96 5.41
N SER A 438 10.38 -21.89 4.66
CA SER A 438 11.32 -21.27 3.73
C SER A 438 12.50 -20.61 4.46
N THR A 439 12.24 -19.91 5.57
CA THR A 439 13.28 -19.26 6.37
C THR A 439 14.32 -20.25 6.89
N VAL A 440 13.89 -21.41 7.38
CA VAL A 440 14.82 -22.42 7.94
C VAL A 440 15.28 -23.47 6.92
N GLY A 441 14.96 -23.31 5.64
CA GLY A 441 15.40 -24.20 4.56
C GLY A 441 14.68 -25.54 4.48
N ASN A 442 13.50 -25.69 5.09
CA ASN A 442 12.68 -26.92 5.07
C ASN A 442 11.80 -26.99 3.81
N TYR A 443 12.38 -26.80 2.65
CA TYR A 443 11.71 -26.86 1.35
C TYR A 443 12.67 -27.30 0.25
N ASP A 444 12.11 -27.72 -0.90
CA ASP A 444 12.87 -27.96 -2.13
C ASP A 444 12.54 -26.86 -3.16
N LEU A 445 11.25 -26.73 -3.46
CA LEU A 445 10.67 -25.70 -4.33
C LEU A 445 9.47 -25.06 -3.60
N TYR A 446 9.25 -23.74 -3.75
CA TYR A 446 8.06 -23.11 -3.23
C TYR A 446 7.62 -21.91 -4.05
N PHE A 447 6.30 -21.66 -4.10
CA PHE A 447 5.78 -20.45 -4.72
C PHE A 447 6.00 -19.26 -3.81
N THR A 448 6.70 -18.26 -4.35
CA THR A 448 7.05 -17.01 -3.67
C THR A 448 6.89 -15.83 -4.61
N GLY A 449 7.10 -14.62 -4.10
CA GLY A 449 7.10 -13.38 -4.85
C GLY A 449 6.97 -12.17 -3.94
N TRP A 450 7.59 -11.07 -4.33
CA TRP A 450 7.60 -9.81 -3.57
C TRP A 450 7.00 -8.66 -4.37
N GLY A 451 6.37 -7.74 -3.65
CA GLY A 451 6.11 -6.40 -4.14
C GLY A 451 7.33 -5.53 -3.85
N ILE A 452 7.84 -4.85 -4.85
CA ILE A 452 9.00 -3.98 -4.72
C ILE A 452 8.64 -2.51 -4.83
N GLY A 453 9.45 -1.67 -4.17
CA GLY A 453 9.41 -0.23 -4.27
C GLY A 453 10.13 0.29 -5.52
N PRO A 454 10.14 1.61 -5.74
CA PRO A 454 10.84 2.23 -6.87
C PRO A 454 12.34 2.04 -6.83
N ASP A 455 12.95 1.95 -5.65
CA ASP A 455 14.37 1.64 -5.50
C ASP A 455 14.59 0.13 -5.34
N PRO A 456 15.55 -0.46 -6.09
CA PRO A 456 15.81 -1.90 -6.09
C PRO A 456 16.66 -2.38 -4.93
N ASP A 457 17.22 -1.49 -4.11
CA ASP A 457 18.23 -1.82 -3.11
C ASP A 457 17.75 -2.90 -2.14
N TYR A 458 16.55 -2.71 -1.56
CA TYR A 458 15.98 -3.71 -0.65
C TYR A 458 15.81 -5.07 -1.30
N GLN A 459 15.28 -5.13 -2.55
CA GLN A 459 15.09 -6.39 -3.27
C GLN A 459 16.43 -7.11 -3.55
N LEU A 460 17.46 -6.36 -3.84
CA LEU A 460 18.79 -6.95 -4.04
C LEU A 460 19.42 -7.34 -2.71
N SER A 461 19.25 -6.57 -1.64
CA SER A 461 19.83 -6.82 -0.31
C SER A 461 19.44 -8.19 0.27
N ILE A 462 18.19 -8.64 0.04
CA ILE A 462 17.73 -9.95 0.53
C ILE A 462 18.44 -11.15 -0.10
N ASN A 463 19.20 -10.94 -1.17
CA ASN A 463 20.01 -11.95 -1.84
C ASN A 463 21.48 -11.98 -1.35
N GLN A 464 21.88 -11.12 -0.40
CA GLN A 464 23.21 -11.13 0.19
C GLN A 464 23.42 -12.32 1.13
N CYS A 465 24.68 -12.71 1.30
CA CYS A 465 25.05 -13.75 2.26
C CYS A 465 24.65 -13.40 3.71
N SER A 466 24.77 -12.12 4.09
CA SER A 466 24.39 -11.60 5.40
C SER A 466 22.89 -11.65 5.68
N SER A 467 22.06 -11.73 4.64
CA SER A 467 20.59 -11.79 4.76
C SER A 467 20.06 -13.19 5.09
N ARG A 468 20.93 -14.20 5.15
CA ARG A 468 20.56 -15.54 5.60
C ARG A 468 20.28 -15.56 7.11
N PRO A 469 19.43 -16.49 7.61
CA PRO A 469 19.05 -16.52 9.02
C PRO A 469 20.22 -16.89 9.93
N ASN A 470 20.10 -16.47 11.19
CA ASN A 470 20.90 -16.99 12.29
C ASN A 470 20.50 -18.45 12.60
N ALA A 471 21.28 -19.13 13.46
CA ALA A 471 21.05 -20.52 13.84
C ALA A 471 19.69 -20.77 14.53
N ASP A 472 19.08 -19.75 15.13
CA ASP A 472 17.76 -19.79 15.75
C ASP A 472 16.61 -19.39 14.79
N GLY A 473 16.91 -19.10 13.52
CA GLY A 473 15.95 -18.67 12.50
C GLY A 473 15.59 -17.19 12.55
N THR A 474 16.25 -16.40 13.41
CA THR A 474 16.07 -14.95 13.47
C THR A 474 16.95 -14.22 12.47
N GLY A 475 16.71 -12.94 12.21
CA GLY A 475 17.54 -12.08 11.37
C GLY A 475 17.47 -12.37 9.86
N ALA A 476 16.61 -13.29 9.44
CA ALA A 476 16.48 -13.66 8.03
C ALA A 476 15.62 -12.67 7.25
N THR A 477 16.17 -12.19 6.14
CA THR A 477 15.39 -11.55 5.07
C THR A 477 15.50 -12.33 3.75
N SER A 478 16.46 -13.26 3.66
CA SER A 478 16.65 -14.10 2.47
C SER A 478 15.47 -15.06 2.28
N GLU A 479 14.89 -15.05 1.10
CA GLU A 479 13.78 -15.94 0.72
C GLU A 479 14.25 -17.25 0.07
N ASN A 480 15.43 -17.25 -0.54
CA ASN A 480 15.92 -18.35 -1.35
C ASN A 480 17.23 -18.95 -0.82
N ASN A 481 17.73 -18.45 0.31
CA ASN A 481 19.00 -18.87 0.93
C ASN A 481 20.24 -18.72 0.01
N TYR A 482 20.16 -17.81 -0.98
CA TYR A 482 21.27 -17.50 -1.87
C TYR A 482 22.44 -16.88 -1.10
N CYS A 483 23.65 -17.15 -1.56
CA CYS A 483 24.86 -16.48 -1.10
C CYS A 483 25.97 -16.68 -2.14
N ASP A 484 26.45 -15.60 -2.66
CA ASP A 484 27.64 -15.53 -3.50
C ASP A 484 28.43 -14.27 -3.11
N PRO A 485 29.69 -14.39 -2.63
CA PRO A 485 30.51 -13.23 -2.30
C PRO A 485 30.73 -12.25 -3.46
N ALA A 486 30.66 -12.72 -4.72
CA ALA A 486 30.76 -11.85 -5.88
C ALA A 486 29.49 -11.00 -6.05
N PHE A 487 28.33 -11.55 -5.69
CA PHE A 487 27.08 -10.78 -5.61
C PHE A 487 27.13 -9.74 -4.50
N ASP A 488 27.65 -10.10 -3.32
CA ASP A 488 27.78 -9.16 -2.19
C ASP A 488 28.66 -7.94 -2.57
N GLU A 489 29.76 -8.17 -3.31
CA GLU A 489 30.60 -7.07 -3.81
C GLU A 489 29.88 -6.22 -4.88
N LEU A 490 29.10 -6.86 -5.76
CA LEU A 490 28.31 -6.16 -6.76
C LEU A 490 27.17 -5.35 -6.11
N PHE A 491 26.53 -5.92 -5.08
CA PHE A 491 25.53 -5.21 -4.29
C PHE A 491 26.11 -3.94 -3.63
N LYS A 492 27.27 -4.05 -2.96
CA LYS A 492 27.96 -2.89 -2.37
C LYS A 492 28.28 -1.83 -3.40
N ALA A 493 28.71 -2.24 -4.61
CA ALA A 493 29.04 -1.30 -5.67
C ALA A 493 27.80 -0.52 -6.14
N GLN A 494 26.64 -1.20 -6.35
CA GLN A 494 25.39 -0.52 -6.74
C GLN A 494 24.83 0.36 -5.62
N HIS A 495 24.95 -0.09 -4.37
CA HIS A 495 24.47 0.63 -3.19
C HIS A 495 25.16 1.99 -3.02
N ALA A 496 26.45 2.07 -3.32
CA ALA A 496 27.26 3.27 -3.20
C ALA A 496 27.33 4.13 -4.50
N GLU A 497 26.78 3.67 -5.64
CA GLU A 497 26.93 4.37 -6.92
C GLU A 497 25.87 5.46 -7.08
N LEU A 498 26.29 6.72 -7.04
CA LEU A 498 25.41 7.91 -7.16
C LEU A 498 25.04 8.24 -8.62
N ASP A 499 25.81 7.75 -9.60
CA ASP A 499 25.48 7.91 -11.01
C ASP A 499 24.40 6.89 -11.40
N GLN A 500 23.21 7.38 -11.69
CA GLN A 500 22.02 6.56 -11.91
C GLN A 500 22.15 5.59 -13.09
N GLU A 501 22.85 5.98 -14.18
CA GLU A 501 23.05 5.09 -15.34
C GLU A 501 24.00 3.93 -14.97
N LYS A 502 25.11 4.22 -14.30
CA LYS A 502 26.05 3.20 -13.83
C LYS A 502 25.41 2.28 -12.77
N ARG A 503 24.64 2.86 -11.85
CA ARG A 503 23.90 2.09 -10.87
C ARG A 503 22.93 1.11 -11.54
N SER A 504 22.19 1.57 -12.55
CA SER A 504 21.32 0.73 -13.36
C SER A 504 22.05 -0.46 -13.98
N GLU A 505 23.25 -0.23 -14.57
CA GLU A 505 24.09 -1.29 -15.13
C GLU A 505 24.50 -2.33 -14.07
N LEU A 506 24.86 -1.89 -12.86
CA LEU A 506 25.21 -2.77 -11.74
C LEU A 506 24.00 -3.58 -11.25
N VAL A 507 22.84 -2.95 -11.16
CA VAL A 507 21.57 -3.60 -10.80
C VAL A 507 21.17 -4.67 -11.82
N MET A 508 21.35 -4.40 -13.13
CA MET A 508 21.10 -5.40 -14.17
C MET A 508 22.08 -6.58 -14.08
N GLN A 509 23.37 -6.33 -13.78
CA GLN A 509 24.35 -7.39 -13.56
C GLN A 509 23.99 -8.25 -12.33
N ALA A 510 23.48 -7.63 -11.25
CA ALA A 510 23.04 -8.35 -10.06
C ALA A 510 21.85 -9.28 -10.38
N GLN A 511 20.88 -8.81 -11.18
CA GLN A 511 19.75 -9.64 -11.61
C GLN A 511 20.20 -10.81 -12.52
N ASP A 512 21.14 -10.59 -13.43
CA ASP A 512 21.73 -11.64 -14.25
C ASP A 512 22.40 -12.74 -13.39
N MET A 513 23.13 -12.35 -12.33
CA MET A 513 23.74 -13.32 -11.41
C MET A 513 22.70 -14.18 -10.69
N ILE A 514 21.63 -13.57 -10.15
CA ILE A 514 20.53 -14.29 -9.48
C ILE A 514 19.83 -15.23 -10.47
N TYR A 515 19.55 -14.75 -11.68
CA TYR A 515 18.92 -15.54 -12.74
C TYR A 515 19.74 -16.79 -13.08
N ASN A 516 21.05 -16.62 -13.31
CA ASN A 516 21.94 -17.72 -13.69
C ASN A 516 22.22 -18.69 -12.53
N ALA A 517 22.14 -18.24 -11.27
CA ALA A 517 22.20 -19.10 -10.08
C ALA A 517 20.98 -20.01 -9.94
N ALA A 518 19.89 -19.71 -10.66
CA ALA A 518 18.63 -20.46 -10.67
C ALA A 518 18.10 -20.74 -9.26
N VAL A 519 18.15 -19.74 -8.39
CA VAL A 519 17.60 -19.80 -7.03
C VAL A 519 16.16 -19.27 -6.98
N ASN A 520 15.79 -18.42 -7.95
CA ASN A 520 14.43 -17.97 -8.23
C ASN A 520 14.12 -18.15 -9.72
N LYS A 521 13.12 -18.95 -10.05
CA LYS A 521 12.50 -18.94 -11.38
C LYS A 521 11.35 -17.94 -11.35
N VAL A 522 11.61 -16.71 -11.79
CA VAL A 522 10.56 -15.69 -11.95
C VAL A 522 9.63 -16.12 -13.08
N LEU A 523 8.32 -16.11 -12.81
CA LEU A 523 7.27 -16.63 -13.69
C LEU A 523 6.62 -15.53 -14.51
N TYR A 524 6.18 -14.47 -13.83
CA TYR A 524 5.46 -13.35 -14.44
C TYR A 524 5.36 -12.19 -13.45
N TYR A 525 4.99 -11.02 -13.96
CA TYR A 525 4.54 -9.87 -13.18
C TYR A 525 3.01 -9.82 -13.26
N ALA A 526 2.32 -10.08 -12.14
CA ALA A 526 0.86 -10.07 -12.12
C ALA A 526 0.32 -8.65 -12.13
N ASN A 527 -0.69 -8.35 -12.96
CA ASN A 527 -1.38 -7.08 -12.90
C ASN A 527 -2.17 -6.93 -11.59
N SER A 528 -2.22 -5.71 -11.09
CA SER A 528 -3.13 -5.31 -10.02
C SER A 528 -4.53 -5.13 -10.62
N LEU A 529 -5.44 -6.02 -10.26
CA LEU A 529 -6.79 -6.03 -10.82
C LEU A 529 -7.75 -5.28 -9.89
N GLU A 530 -8.29 -4.17 -10.40
CA GLU A 530 -9.09 -3.21 -9.66
C GLU A 530 -10.38 -2.89 -10.41
N ALA A 531 -11.41 -2.43 -9.71
CA ALA A 531 -12.63 -1.92 -10.32
C ALA A 531 -13.25 -0.81 -9.45
N TYR A 532 -13.87 0.17 -10.09
CA TYR A 532 -14.52 1.28 -9.41
C TYR A 532 -15.85 1.70 -10.05
N ARG A 533 -16.65 2.46 -9.29
CA ARG A 533 -17.94 3.03 -9.69
C ARG A 533 -17.74 4.27 -10.56
N SER A 534 -17.75 4.09 -11.87
CA SER A 534 -17.59 5.17 -12.87
C SER A 534 -18.84 6.07 -13.04
N ASP A 535 -19.98 5.70 -12.42
CA ASP A 535 -21.14 6.57 -12.31
C ASP A 535 -21.05 7.55 -11.13
N ARG A 536 -20.06 7.42 -10.26
CA ARG A 536 -19.84 8.25 -9.09
C ARG A 536 -18.52 8.99 -9.11
N TRP A 537 -17.52 8.43 -9.75
CA TRP A 537 -16.15 8.92 -9.74
C TRP A 537 -15.62 9.11 -11.15
N GLU A 538 -14.99 10.26 -11.40
CA GLU A 538 -14.18 10.46 -12.60
C GLU A 538 -13.00 9.45 -12.61
N PRO A 539 -12.32 9.23 -13.76
CA PRO A 539 -11.17 8.35 -13.80
C PRO A 539 -10.12 8.73 -12.75
N PHE A 540 -9.69 7.75 -11.98
CA PHE A 540 -8.66 7.95 -10.95
C PHE A 540 -7.28 8.15 -11.57
N VAL A 541 -6.45 8.95 -10.91
CA VAL A 541 -5.01 9.02 -11.20
C VAL A 541 -4.38 7.68 -10.89
N THR A 542 -3.63 7.13 -11.83
CA THR A 542 -2.85 5.90 -11.65
C THR A 542 -1.38 6.23 -11.36
N GLN A 543 -0.67 5.32 -10.72
CA GLN A 543 0.76 5.42 -10.51
C GLN A 543 1.45 4.12 -10.95
N PRO A 544 2.38 4.17 -11.93
CA PRO A 544 2.66 5.34 -12.78
C PRO A 544 1.41 5.79 -13.57
N ALA A 545 1.46 7.01 -14.14
CA ALA A 545 0.31 7.58 -14.86
C ALA A 545 -0.13 6.72 -16.05
N GLU A 546 0.80 6.11 -16.77
CA GLU A 546 0.52 5.19 -17.88
C GLU A 546 0.47 3.74 -17.37
N GLY A 547 -0.72 3.15 -17.42
CA GLY A 547 -0.93 1.73 -17.09
C GLY A 547 -0.73 1.35 -15.63
N GLY A 548 -0.69 2.30 -14.72
CA GLY A 548 -0.44 2.05 -13.30
C GLY A 548 -1.66 1.62 -12.50
N VAL A 549 -1.49 1.55 -11.17
CA VAL A 549 -2.50 1.13 -10.20
C VAL A 549 -3.29 2.32 -9.65
N ILE A 550 -4.55 2.10 -9.29
CA ILE A 550 -5.40 3.07 -8.58
C ILE A 550 -5.11 3.00 -7.08
N THR A 551 -5.17 1.80 -6.49
CA THR A 551 -4.88 1.58 -5.07
C THR A 551 -3.44 1.11 -4.88
N SER A 552 -2.95 1.06 -3.66
CA SER A 552 -1.58 0.58 -3.35
C SER A 552 -0.47 1.32 -4.10
N GLN A 553 -0.65 2.61 -4.31
CA GLN A 553 0.37 3.52 -4.87
C GLN A 553 1.52 3.75 -3.87
N ASN A 554 2.65 4.25 -4.34
CA ASN A 554 3.74 4.73 -3.47
C ASN A 554 3.49 6.15 -2.92
N GLY A 555 2.34 6.73 -3.22
CA GLY A 555 1.88 8.03 -2.77
C GLY A 555 0.36 8.07 -2.61
N PRO A 556 -0.21 9.23 -2.22
CA PRO A 556 -1.63 9.38 -1.94
C PRO A 556 -2.48 9.73 -3.18
N TRP A 557 -1.92 9.70 -4.39
CA TRP A 557 -2.41 10.44 -5.57
C TRP A 557 -3.85 10.11 -5.98
N SER A 558 -4.20 8.83 -6.09
CA SER A 558 -5.55 8.43 -6.48
C SER A 558 -6.62 8.88 -5.48
N TYR A 559 -6.29 8.93 -4.21
CA TYR A 559 -7.19 9.37 -3.14
C TYR A 559 -7.25 10.88 -3.06
N TYR A 560 -6.09 11.54 -3.12
CA TYR A 560 -5.97 12.99 -3.04
C TYR A 560 -6.65 13.69 -4.22
N GLU A 561 -6.49 13.16 -5.43
CA GLU A 561 -7.05 13.70 -6.67
C GLU A 561 -8.46 13.15 -6.99
N ALA A 562 -9.01 12.24 -6.16
CA ALA A 562 -10.32 11.67 -6.38
C ALA A 562 -11.39 12.74 -6.61
N THR A 563 -12.12 12.64 -7.72
CA THR A 563 -13.08 13.65 -8.15
C THR A 563 -14.46 13.01 -8.35
N PRO A 564 -15.50 13.45 -7.61
CA PRO A 564 -16.86 12.97 -7.81
C PRO A 564 -17.45 13.42 -9.14
N VAL A 565 -18.23 12.56 -9.80
CA VAL A 565 -18.95 12.92 -11.04
C VAL A 565 -20.03 13.95 -10.74
N GLY A 566 -19.99 15.08 -11.42
CA GLY A 566 -21.09 16.06 -11.46
C GLY A 566 -21.08 17.18 -10.43
N GLU A 567 -20.15 17.23 -9.47
CA GLU A 567 -20.15 18.24 -8.39
C GLU A 567 -19.24 19.47 -8.63
N LEU A 568 -18.39 19.47 -9.63
CA LEU A 568 -17.40 20.55 -9.86
C LEU A 568 -17.75 21.51 -11.01
N SER A 569 -18.89 21.38 -11.71
CA SER A 569 -19.24 22.28 -12.82
C SER A 569 -19.68 23.70 -12.40
N ASP A 570 -19.95 23.94 -11.11
CA ASP A 570 -20.47 25.22 -10.61
C ASP A 570 -19.46 26.10 -9.85
N ALA A 571 -18.25 25.61 -9.53
CA ALA A 571 -17.27 26.38 -8.74
C ALA A 571 -16.32 27.25 -9.58
N GLY A 572 -16.30 27.13 -10.91
CA GLY A 572 -15.37 27.83 -11.81
C GLY A 572 -15.93 28.99 -12.65
N ALA A 573 -17.22 29.25 -12.63
CA ALA A 573 -17.84 30.34 -13.37
C ALA A 573 -18.02 31.57 -12.48
N VAL A 574 -17.01 32.45 -12.42
CA VAL A 574 -17.23 33.84 -12.00
C VAL A 574 -18.21 34.46 -13.00
N ALA A 575 -19.47 34.45 -12.64
CA ALA A 575 -20.54 35.01 -13.46
C ALA A 575 -20.39 36.54 -13.53
N ASP A 576 -20.21 37.01 -14.75
CA ASP A 576 -20.43 38.41 -15.10
C ASP A 576 -21.87 38.80 -14.69
N SER A 577 -21.97 39.77 -13.79
CA SER A 577 -23.23 40.24 -13.22
C SER A 577 -24.03 40.96 -14.26
N ASN A 578 -25.10 40.37 -14.77
CA ASN A 578 -26.34 41.06 -15.14
C ASN A 578 -27.44 40.07 -15.58
N SER A 579 -28.22 39.55 -14.67
CA SER A 579 -29.61 39.16 -14.96
C SER A 579 -30.46 39.04 -13.68
N ASN A 580 -31.64 39.68 -13.71
CA ASN A 580 -32.65 39.75 -12.64
C ASN A 580 -33.34 38.42 -12.33
N THR A 581 -32.64 37.32 -12.18
CA THR A 581 -33.27 36.00 -11.92
C THR A 581 -33.45 35.69 -10.43
N GLY A 582 -32.83 36.47 -9.53
CA GLY A 582 -32.93 36.25 -8.07
C GLY A 582 -34.31 36.55 -7.45
N LEU A 583 -35.23 37.22 -8.17
CA LEU A 583 -36.56 37.55 -7.64
C LEU A 583 -37.61 36.45 -7.84
N VAL A 584 -37.38 35.51 -8.76
CA VAL A 584 -38.35 34.47 -9.09
C VAL A 584 -38.24 33.25 -8.14
N ILE A 585 -37.03 32.95 -7.66
CA ILE A 585 -36.82 31.81 -6.75
C ILE A 585 -37.28 32.11 -5.33
N GLY A 586 -37.17 33.34 -4.87
CA GLY A 586 -37.66 33.77 -3.55
C GLY A 586 -39.21 33.70 -3.41
N VAL A 587 -39.96 33.91 -4.50
CA VAL A 587 -41.45 33.85 -4.48
C VAL A 587 -41.95 32.41 -4.52
N ALA A 588 -41.27 31.51 -5.26
CA ALA A 588 -41.66 30.09 -5.31
C ALA A 588 -41.43 29.38 -3.96
N GLY A 589 -40.33 29.68 -3.26
CA GLY A 589 -40.06 29.12 -1.92
C GLY A 589 -41.10 29.59 -0.85
N ALA A 590 -41.51 30.85 -0.88
CA ALA A 590 -42.51 31.37 0.07
C ALA A 590 -43.90 30.76 -0.15
N VAL A 591 -44.29 30.44 -1.39
CA VAL A 591 -45.57 29.79 -1.71
C VAL A 591 -45.60 28.33 -1.27
N LEU A 592 -44.48 27.60 -1.38
CA LEU A 592 -44.39 26.22 -0.91
C LEU A 592 -44.44 26.11 0.63
N VAL A 593 -43.80 27.01 1.35
CA VAL A 593 -43.83 27.03 2.83
C VAL A 593 -45.22 27.41 3.31
N ALA A 594 -45.90 28.39 2.69
CA ALA A 594 -47.27 28.75 3.03
C ALA A 594 -48.28 27.62 2.73
N GLY A 595 -48.07 26.86 1.63
CA GLY A 595 -48.86 25.68 1.29
C GLY A 595 -48.70 24.54 2.30
N LEU A 596 -47.46 24.30 2.77
CA LEU A 596 -47.16 23.26 3.76
C LEU A 596 -47.77 23.59 5.14
N VAL A 597 -47.69 24.85 5.56
CA VAL A 597 -48.31 25.32 6.83
C VAL A 597 -49.84 25.24 6.76
N ALA A 598 -50.46 25.62 5.64
CA ALA A 598 -51.90 25.47 5.43
C ALA A 598 -52.35 23.99 5.44
N PHE A 599 -51.58 23.09 4.80
CA PHE A 599 -51.84 21.66 4.79
C PHE A 599 -51.73 21.04 6.19
N LEU A 600 -50.74 21.44 6.99
CA LEU A 600 -50.56 20.96 8.37
C LEU A 600 -51.67 21.50 9.31
N LEU A 601 -52.19 22.73 9.08
CA LEU A 601 -53.30 23.29 9.85
C LEU A 601 -54.64 22.63 9.48
N ILE A 602 -54.86 22.27 8.23
CA ILE A 602 -56.05 21.53 7.78
C ILE A 602 -56.04 20.10 8.36
N ARG A 603 -54.88 19.45 8.33
CA ARG A 603 -54.70 18.07 8.90
C ARG A 603 -54.89 18.05 10.42
N ARG A 604 -54.55 19.13 11.13
CA ARG A 604 -54.80 19.27 12.57
C ARG A 604 -56.29 19.50 12.90
N ARG A 605 -57.09 20.06 11.98
CA ARG A 605 -58.56 20.24 12.16
C ARG A 605 -59.35 18.97 11.85
N SER A 606 -58.87 18.09 10.99
CA SER A 606 -59.55 16.82 10.72
C SER A 606 -59.27 15.73 11.77
N ALA A 607 -58.20 15.87 12.59
CA ALA A 607 -57.89 14.92 13.66
C ALA A 607 -58.66 15.17 14.99
N THR A 608 -59.48 16.21 15.06
CA THR A 608 -60.28 16.52 16.26
C THR A 608 -61.79 16.26 16.09
N ALA A 609 -62.19 15.60 14.98
CA ALA A 609 -63.64 15.35 14.70
C ALA A 609 -64.04 13.84 14.81
N ASP A 610 -63.14 12.94 15.20
CA ASP A 610 -63.39 11.48 15.19
C ASP A 610 -63.26 10.79 16.57
N ASP A 611 -63.47 11.54 17.67
CA ASP A 611 -63.63 10.98 19.01
C ASP A 611 -64.97 11.35 19.64
N ARG A 612 -66.10 10.90 19.03
CA ARG A 612 -67.38 10.72 19.65
C ARG A 612 -68.24 9.77 18.84
N GLU A 613 -68.13 8.46 19.14
CA GLU A 613 -69.21 7.50 19.37
C GLU A 613 -68.58 6.21 19.94
#